data_f297fed10eaccb65e9171642b19f1e2f
#
_entry.id   f297fed10eaccb65e9171642b19f1e2f
#
_cell.length_a   1.000
_cell.length_b   1.000
_cell.length_c   1.000
_cell.angle_alpha   90.00
_cell.angle_beta   90.00
_cell.angle_gamma   90.00
#
_symmetry.space_group_name_H-M   'P 1'
#
loop_
_entity.id
_entity.type
_entity.pdbx_description
1 polymer ?
#
loop_
_entity_poly.entity_id
_entity_poly.type
_entity_poly.pdbx_seq_one_letter_code
_entity_poly.pdbx_strand_id
1 'polypeptide(L)'
;MYFFIDEGNRFLYTKNFARAVQQSEHYFVIATREKLPMLPYSMNEIYGFRKSGKFHEAKQTYNEIYRIYGDFTEGQKVTPEFVITEDSNSGYDFFKSLADKKEIPCISAKGKSNIISTLQERKKAEDRILVIVDGAAFGAEAKDVVTYLKTYGGALYAPESFEWMILTAGVIPGKSQKEILAEPENYIESAKFVSWERFFTDLLITETQNDPVWAYSKKKLPSAYLSAKVMTAMQKVMDSIEWE
;
A
#
# COMPACT_ATOMS: atom_id res chain seq x y z
N MET A 1 8.16 9.66 23.31
CA MET A 1 7.86 11.12 23.19
C MET A 1 7.21 11.36 21.84
N TYR A 2 6.30 12.36 21.75
CA TYR A 2 5.66 12.74 20.48
C TYR A 2 6.24 14.07 20.02
N PHE A 3 6.61 14.15 18.74
CA PHE A 3 7.05 15.37 18.08
C PHE A 3 5.98 15.82 17.08
N PHE A 4 5.55 17.07 17.22
CA PHE A 4 4.65 17.73 16.28
C PHE A 4 5.44 18.74 15.48
N ILE A 5 5.48 18.56 14.16
CA ILE A 5 6.22 19.42 13.25
C ILE A 5 5.20 20.08 12.31
N ASP A 6 5.07 21.39 12.42
CA ASP A 6 4.22 22.20 11.56
C ASP A 6 5.07 22.92 10.52
N GLU A 7 4.58 22.91 9.35
CA GLU A 7 4.99 23.47 8.07
C GLU A 7 6.39 24.07 7.87
N GLY A 8 6.97 23.78 6.73
CA GLY A 8 7.73 24.74 5.95
C GLY A 8 9.22 24.79 6.14
N ASN A 9 9.82 23.97 6.94
CA ASN A 9 11.26 23.95 7.06
C ASN A 9 11.90 22.99 6.06
N ARG A 10 12.79 23.52 5.21
CA ARG A 10 13.54 22.73 4.20
C ARG A 10 14.27 21.52 4.76
N PHE A 11 14.53 21.46 6.06
CA PHE A 11 15.16 20.30 6.69
C PHE A 11 14.32 19.02 6.60
N LEU A 12 12.98 19.10 6.52
CA LEU A 12 12.08 17.94 6.38
C LEU A 12 12.39 17.13 5.13
N TYR A 13 12.94 17.76 4.09
CA TYR A 13 13.23 17.12 2.80
C TYR A 13 14.66 16.57 2.72
N THR A 14 15.41 16.63 3.81
CA THR A 14 16.80 16.20 3.82
C THR A 14 16.93 14.72 4.20
N LYS A 15 17.94 14.06 3.65
CA LYS A 15 18.32 12.70 4.05
C LYS A 15 18.68 12.60 5.53
N ASN A 16 19.21 13.67 6.12
CA ASN A 16 19.58 13.68 7.54
C ASN A 16 18.33 13.64 8.43
N PHE A 17 17.31 14.42 8.10
CA PHE A 17 16.03 14.37 8.81
C PHE A 17 15.38 12.99 8.69
N ALA A 18 15.27 12.44 7.47
CA ALA A 18 14.71 11.13 7.26
C ALA A 18 15.45 10.05 8.07
N ARG A 19 16.79 10.10 8.09
CA ARG A 19 17.59 9.18 8.90
C ARG A 19 17.34 9.37 10.41
N ALA A 20 17.23 10.59 10.88
CA ALA A 20 16.95 10.87 12.30
C ALA A 20 15.58 10.31 12.72
N VAL A 21 14.55 10.46 11.86
CA VAL A 21 13.21 9.89 12.12
C VAL A 21 13.28 8.37 12.12
N GLN A 22 13.91 7.74 11.11
CA GLN A 22 14.01 6.28 11.00
C GLN A 22 14.81 5.61 12.14
N GLN A 23 15.76 6.31 12.73
CA GLN A 23 16.58 5.83 13.84
C GLN A 23 16.01 6.20 15.21
N SER A 24 14.91 6.91 15.25
CA SER A 24 14.31 7.40 16.48
C SER A 24 13.29 6.39 17.03
N GLU A 25 13.24 6.25 18.34
CA GLU A 25 12.19 5.55 19.09
C GLU A 25 10.96 6.44 19.38
N HIS A 26 10.84 7.56 18.68
CA HIS A 26 9.82 8.56 18.94
C HIS A 26 8.79 8.61 17.83
N TYR A 27 7.61 9.15 18.15
CA TYR A 27 6.52 9.35 17.22
C TYR A 27 6.58 10.76 16.62
N PHE A 28 6.35 10.85 15.31
CA PHE A 28 6.36 12.11 14.58
C PHE A 28 5.00 12.34 13.93
N VAL A 29 4.42 13.51 14.18
CA VAL A 29 3.25 14.00 13.45
C VAL A 29 3.71 15.21 12.65
N ILE A 30 3.67 15.10 11.33
CA ILE A 30 4.21 16.12 10.44
C ILE A 30 3.07 16.72 9.61
N ALA A 31 2.78 17.98 9.80
CA ALA A 31 1.87 18.73 8.96
C ALA A 31 2.66 19.40 7.83
N THR A 32 2.39 19.02 6.59
CA THR A 32 3.10 19.55 5.42
C THR A 32 2.19 19.56 4.19
N ARG A 33 2.47 20.49 3.25
CA ARG A 33 1.82 20.54 1.94
C ARG A 33 2.57 19.73 0.89
N GLU A 34 3.80 19.41 1.18
CA GLU A 34 4.72 18.74 0.27
C GLU A 34 4.90 17.28 0.64
N LYS A 35 5.21 16.46 -0.34
CA LYS A 35 5.56 15.06 -0.12
C LYS A 35 6.94 14.92 0.53
N LEU A 36 7.11 13.87 1.33
CA LEU A 36 8.37 13.55 2.02
C LEU A 36 9.01 12.27 1.42
N PRO A 37 9.62 12.34 0.23
CA PRO A 37 10.04 11.15 -0.53
C PRO A 37 11.17 10.37 0.14
N MET A 38 11.84 10.95 1.14
CA MET A 38 12.91 10.29 1.88
C MET A 38 12.41 9.45 3.05
N LEU A 39 11.14 9.56 3.41
CA LEU A 39 10.51 8.78 4.49
C LEU A 39 9.63 7.68 3.89
N PRO A 40 9.79 6.42 4.33
CA PRO A 40 8.89 5.33 3.97
C PRO A 40 7.68 5.34 4.93
N TYR A 41 6.65 6.10 4.60
CA TYR A 41 5.41 6.13 5.37
C TYR A 41 4.26 5.49 4.61
N SER A 42 3.36 4.86 5.35
CA SER A 42 2.21 4.19 4.79
C SER A 42 1.18 5.16 4.22
N MET A 43 0.49 4.74 3.17
CA MET A 43 -0.70 5.44 2.69
C MET A 43 -1.79 5.56 3.77
N ASN A 44 -1.87 4.58 4.67
CA ASN A 44 -2.82 4.57 5.77
C ASN A 44 -2.48 5.56 6.89
N GLU A 45 -1.28 6.15 6.86
CA GLU A 45 -0.80 7.16 7.81
C GLU A 45 -0.93 8.59 7.29
N ILE A 46 -1.55 8.78 6.11
CA ILE A 46 -1.76 10.10 5.52
C ILE A 46 -3.18 10.59 5.81
N TYR A 47 -3.24 11.73 6.47
CA TYR A 47 -4.48 12.38 6.84
C TYR A 47 -4.63 13.71 6.11
N GLY A 48 -5.85 13.98 5.67
CA GLY A 48 -6.28 15.26 5.14
C GLY A 48 -7.14 16.02 6.13
N PHE A 49 -7.31 17.30 5.88
CA PHE A 49 -8.25 18.15 6.61
C PHE A 49 -9.29 18.67 5.65
N ARG A 50 -10.57 18.53 5.98
CA ARG A 50 -11.66 19.19 5.30
C ARG A 50 -12.51 19.96 6.29
N LYS A 51 -13.05 21.09 5.83
CA LYS A 51 -14.03 21.85 6.61
C LYS A 51 -15.40 21.28 6.34
N SER A 52 -16.11 20.90 7.40
CA SER A 52 -17.52 20.55 7.34
C SER A 52 -18.37 21.74 7.76
N GLY A 53 -19.51 21.96 7.11
CA GLY A 53 -20.48 22.98 7.43
C GLY A 53 -20.65 24.07 6.36
N LYS A 54 -21.80 24.74 6.43
CA LYS A 54 -22.14 25.85 5.53
C LYS A 54 -21.75 27.18 6.19
N PHE A 55 -20.80 27.89 5.63
CA PHE A 55 -20.32 29.17 6.14
C PHE A 55 -21.42 30.26 6.27
N HIS A 56 -22.51 30.14 5.53
CA HIS A 56 -23.57 31.18 5.45
C HIS A 56 -24.57 31.14 6.61
N GLU A 57 -24.56 30.11 7.44
CA GLU A 57 -25.60 29.89 8.45
C GLU A 57 -25.14 30.16 9.89
N ALA A 58 -24.01 30.84 10.08
CA ALA A 58 -23.41 31.09 11.40
C ALA A 58 -23.26 29.82 12.28
N LYS A 59 -23.29 28.66 11.66
CA LYS A 59 -23.09 27.39 12.33
C LYS A 59 -21.61 27.13 12.50
N GLN A 60 -21.28 26.48 13.58
CA GLN A 60 -19.92 26.08 13.91
C GLN A 60 -19.38 25.18 12.80
N THR A 61 -18.29 25.60 12.15
CA THR A 61 -17.59 24.78 11.17
C THR A 61 -16.65 23.83 11.91
N TYR A 62 -16.74 22.56 11.59
CA TYR A 62 -15.82 21.56 12.12
C TYR A 62 -14.71 21.31 11.11
N ASN A 63 -13.49 21.19 11.63
CA ASN A 63 -12.39 20.61 10.86
C ASN A 63 -12.47 19.10 11.05
N GLU A 64 -12.62 18.37 9.96
CA GLU A 64 -12.62 16.93 9.95
C GLU A 64 -11.26 16.42 9.49
N ILE A 65 -10.70 15.50 10.25
CA ILE A 65 -9.50 14.75 9.88
C ILE A 65 -9.97 13.45 9.26
N TYR A 66 -9.50 13.13 8.06
CA TYR A 66 -9.86 11.90 7.37
C TYR A 66 -8.62 11.24 6.76
N ARG A 67 -8.65 9.92 6.63
CA ARG A 67 -7.58 9.18 5.91
C ARG A 67 -7.79 9.34 4.42
N ILE A 68 -6.78 9.87 3.71
CA ILE A 68 -6.91 10.17 2.27
C ILE A 68 -7.16 8.90 1.46
N TYR A 69 -6.49 7.79 1.76
CA TYR A 69 -6.68 6.53 1.06
C TYR A 69 -8.05 5.93 1.35
N GLY A 70 -8.48 5.90 2.61
CA GLY A 70 -9.79 5.41 3.00
C GLY A 70 -10.94 6.18 2.33
N ASP A 71 -10.87 7.51 2.31
CA ASP A 71 -11.85 8.38 1.63
C ASP A 71 -11.87 8.13 0.10
N PHE A 72 -10.71 7.84 -0.49
CA PHE A 72 -10.64 7.54 -1.92
C PHE A 72 -11.25 6.19 -2.27
N THR A 73 -11.10 5.18 -1.42
CA THR A 73 -11.54 3.80 -1.68
C THR A 73 -12.92 3.48 -1.09
N GLU A 74 -13.52 4.40 -0.34
CA GLU A 74 -14.82 4.18 0.29
C GLU A 74 -15.91 3.80 -0.73
N GLY A 75 -16.51 2.63 -0.52
CA GLY A 75 -17.58 2.10 -1.37
C GLY A 75 -17.15 1.69 -2.79
N GLN A 76 -15.86 1.72 -3.12
CA GLN A 76 -15.38 1.30 -4.43
C GLN A 76 -15.44 -0.23 -4.56
N LYS A 77 -16.03 -0.68 -5.64
CA LYS A 77 -15.88 -2.04 -6.18
C LYS A 77 -15.38 -1.92 -7.61
N VAL A 78 -14.38 -2.69 -7.93
CA VAL A 78 -13.67 -2.58 -9.19
C VAL A 78 -13.55 -3.94 -9.87
N THR A 79 -13.99 -4.00 -11.12
CA THR A 79 -13.70 -5.10 -12.05
C THR A 79 -12.64 -4.59 -13.02
N PRO A 80 -11.35 -4.94 -12.85
CA PRO A 80 -10.29 -4.36 -13.66
C PRO A 80 -10.29 -4.90 -15.08
N GLU A 81 -10.00 -4.05 -16.05
CA GLU A 81 -9.70 -4.40 -17.44
C GLU A 81 -8.20 -4.30 -17.73
N PHE A 82 -7.47 -3.66 -16.84
CA PHE A 82 -6.02 -3.50 -16.92
C PHE A 82 -5.42 -3.38 -15.52
N VAL A 83 -4.29 -4.05 -15.27
CA VAL A 83 -3.60 -4.02 -13.98
C VAL A 83 -2.20 -3.43 -14.12
N ILE A 84 -1.85 -2.51 -13.24
CA ILE A 84 -0.49 -1.98 -13.07
C ILE A 84 -0.03 -2.32 -11.65
N THR A 85 1.08 -3.05 -11.52
CA THR A 85 1.73 -3.27 -10.22
C THR A 85 2.91 -2.33 -10.03
N GLU A 86 3.24 -2.01 -8.79
CA GLU A 86 4.38 -1.17 -8.46
C GLU A 86 5.70 -1.82 -8.87
N ASP A 87 5.96 -3.02 -8.36
CA ASP A 87 7.23 -3.72 -8.54
C ASP A 87 7.17 -4.81 -9.63
N SER A 88 8.29 -5.51 -9.83
CA SER A 88 8.42 -6.65 -10.73
C SER A 88 8.86 -7.93 -10.01
N ASN A 89 8.57 -8.03 -8.71
CA ASN A 89 8.97 -9.11 -7.82
C ASN A 89 7.84 -10.14 -7.63
N SER A 90 7.84 -10.84 -6.50
CA SER A 90 6.85 -11.87 -6.17
C SER A 90 5.40 -11.38 -6.19
N GLY A 91 5.13 -10.14 -5.82
CA GLY A 91 3.80 -9.53 -5.95
C GLY A 91 3.36 -9.45 -7.41
N TYR A 92 4.25 -8.99 -8.30
CA TYR A 92 3.99 -9.00 -9.74
C TYR A 92 3.73 -10.41 -10.27
N ASP A 93 4.57 -11.40 -9.87
CA ASP A 93 4.39 -12.80 -10.30
C ASP A 93 2.98 -13.30 -9.97
N PHE A 94 2.48 -12.97 -8.77
CA PHE A 94 1.15 -13.34 -8.33
C PHE A 94 0.05 -12.65 -9.13
N PHE A 95 0.06 -11.31 -9.18
CA PHE A 95 -0.97 -10.53 -9.85
C PHE A 95 -0.99 -10.77 -11.36
N LYS A 96 0.18 -10.93 -11.97
CA LYS A 96 0.29 -11.32 -13.39
C LYS A 96 -0.35 -12.68 -13.63
N SER A 97 -0.06 -13.69 -12.79
CA SER A 97 -0.64 -15.02 -12.92
C SER A 97 -2.17 -15.01 -12.68
N LEU A 98 -2.65 -14.18 -11.76
CA LEU A 98 -4.10 -14.03 -11.50
C LEU A 98 -4.79 -13.34 -12.69
N ALA A 99 -4.22 -12.26 -13.19
CA ALA A 99 -4.73 -11.50 -14.32
C ALA A 99 -4.75 -12.33 -15.62
N ASP A 100 -3.67 -13.10 -15.86
CA ASP A 100 -3.58 -13.99 -17.05
C ASP A 100 -4.68 -15.05 -17.08
N LYS A 101 -5.08 -15.59 -15.91
CA LYS A 101 -6.21 -16.54 -15.83
C LYS A 101 -7.56 -15.89 -16.17
N LYS A 102 -7.62 -14.59 -16.14
CA LYS A 102 -8.81 -13.78 -16.44
C LYS A 102 -8.68 -13.01 -17.75
N GLU A 103 -7.62 -13.28 -18.51
CA GLU A 103 -7.31 -12.61 -19.78
C GLU A 103 -7.15 -11.08 -19.65
N ILE A 104 -6.81 -10.61 -18.44
CA ILE A 104 -6.60 -9.19 -18.13
C ILE A 104 -5.11 -8.85 -18.32
N PRO A 105 -4.77 -7.82 -19.13
CA PRO A 105 -3.40 -7.36 -19.25
C PRO A 105 -2.86 -6.85 -17.90
N CYS A 106 -1.65 -7.31 -17.53
CA CYS A 106 -0.97 -6.89 -16.30
C CYS A 106 0.48 -6.52 -16.59
N ILE A 107 0.89 -5.33 -16.17
CA ILE A 107 2.26 -4.83 -16.32
C ILE A 107 2.82 -4.35 -15.00
N SER A 108 4.15 -4.31 -14.89
CA SER A 108 4.85 -3.68 -13.78
C SER A 108 5.31 -2.27 -14.18
N ALA A 109 5.13 -1.30 -13.28
CA ALA A 109 5.71 0.04 -13.40
C ALA A 109 7.22 0.07 -13.06
N LYS A 110 7.76 -1.02 -12.49
CA LYS A 110 9.17 -1.14 -12.08
C LYS A 110 9.60 -0.10 -11.04
N GLY A 111 8.70 0.21 -10.12
CA GLY A 111 8.92 1.07 -8.97
C GLY A 111 7.89 2.19 -8.83
N LYS A 112 7.66 2.62 -7.59
CA LYS A 112 6.62 3.57 -7.21
C LYS A 112 6.69 4.92 -7.95
N SER A 113 7.90 5.42 -8.21
CA SER A 113 8.10 6.68 -8.94
C SER A 113 7.65 6.65 -10.40
N ASN A 114 7.48 5.47 -10.97
CA ASN A 114 7.10 5.30 -12.36
C ASN A 114 5.59 5.10 -12.57
N ILE A 115 4.81 4.96 -11.49
CA ILE A 115 3.36 4.71 -11.59
C ILE A 115 2.66 5.80 -12.40
N ILE A 116 2.94 7.08 -12.11
CA ILE A 116 2.31 8.20 -12.81
C ILE A 116 2.68 8.22 -14.30
N SER A 117 3.94 8.02 -14.65
CA SER A 117 4.34 7.97 -16.08
C SER A 117 3.69 6.79 -16.79
N THR A 118 3.64 5.62 -16.14
CA THR A 118 2.97 4.43 -16.67
C THR A 118 1.48 4.66 -16.91
N LEU A 119 0.79 5.34 -15.98
CA LEU A 119 -0.61 5.73 -16.15
C LEU A 119 -0.79 6.72 -17.30
N GLN A 120 0.09 7.71 -17.43
CA GLN A 120 0.03 8.71 -18.49
C GLN A 120 0.27 8.14 -19.89
N GLU A 121 1.15 7.16 -20.02
CA GLU A 121 1.41 6.46 -21.29
C GLU A 121 0.17 5.66 -21.75
N ARG A 122 -0.70 5.27 -20.82
CA ARG A 122 -1.88 4.44 -21.05
C ARG A 122 -3.17 5.23 -21.26
N LYS A 123 -3.14 6.47 -21.65
CA LYS A 123 -4.27 7.40 -21.83
C LYS A 123 -5.48 6.93 -22.66
N LYS A 124 -5.89 5.69 -22.57
CA LYS A 124 -7.20 5.27 -23.04
C LYS A 124 -8.21 5.48 -21.91
N ALA A 125 -9.04 6.49 -22.06
CA ALA A 125 -10.05 6.93 -21.07
C ALA A 125 -11.15 5.90 -20.77
N GLU A 126 -11.05 4.68 -21.28
CA GLU A 126 -12.08 3.65 -21.21
C GLU A 126 -11.64 2.41 -20.41
N ASP A 127 -10.34 2.25 -20.14
CA ASP A 127 -9.88 1.07 -19.41
C ASP A 127 -10.09 1.27 -17.90
N ARG A 128 -10.79 0.34 -17.26
CA ARG A 128 -10.88 0.26 -15.80
C ARG A 128 -9.53 -0.21 -15.23
N ILE A 129 -8.63 0.75 -15.03
CA ILE A 129 -7.27 0.49 -14.58
C ILE A 129 -7.28 0.27 -13.06
N LEU A 130 -6.69 -0.84 -12.63
CA LEU A 130 -6.36 -1.11 -11.24
C LEU A 130 -4.85 -0.93 -11.03
N VAL A 131 -4.48 -0.02 -10.15
CA VAL A 131 -3.10 0.15 -9.67
C VAL A 131 -2.94 -0.60 -8.35
N ILE A 132 -1.93 -1.47 -8.26
CA ILE A 132 -1.63 -2.24 -7.05
C ILE A 132 -0.23 -1.85 -6.57
N VAL A 133 -0.12 -1.42 -5.31
CA VAL A 133 1.13 -0.93 -4.72
C VAL A 133 1.33 -1.47 -3.30
N ASP A 134 2.58 -1.50 -2.83
CA ASP A 134 2.88 -1.75 -1.43
C ASP A 134 2.61 -0.48 -0.60
N GLY A 135 1.43 -0.42 0.04
CA GLY A 135 0.93 0.76 0.73
C GLY A 135 1.83 1.28 1.85
N ALA A 136 2.54 0.37 2.53
CA ALA A 136 3.45 0.69 3.65
C ALA A 136 4.57 1.69 3.34
N ALA A 137 4.95 1.84 2.08
CA ALA A 137 6.04 2.73 1.67
C ALA A 137 5.63 3.68 0.52
N PHE A 138 4.35 3.72 0.17
CA PHE A 138 3.83 4.45 -0.98
C PHE A 138 3.35 5.88 -0.64
N GLY A 139 3.39 6.27 0.61
CA GLY A 139 2.80 7.53 1.07
C GLY A 139 3.25 8.77 0.30
N ALA A 140 4.53 8.85 -0.07
CA ALA A 140 5.05 10.00 -0.83
C ALA A 140 4.42 10.16 -2.23
N GLU A 141 3.99 9.07 -2.85
CA GLU A 141 3.40 9.06 -4.21
C GLU A 141 1.86 9.13 -4.17
N ALA A 142 1.27 8.90 -2.99
CA ALA A 142 -0.18 8.74 -2.79
C ALA A 142 -1.00 9.90 -3.37
N LYS A 143 -0.61 11.14 -3.04
CA LYS A 143 -1.33 12.35 -3.47
C LYS A 143 -1.41 12.44 -5.00
N ASP A 144 -0.30 12.22 -5.67
CA ASP A 144 -0.21 12.36 -7.13
C ASP A 144 -1.03 11.27 -7.81
N VAL A 145 -0.91 10.01 -7.36
CA VAL A 145 -1.65 8.87 -7.91
C VAL A 145 -3.15 9.00 -7.65
N VAL A 146 -3.57 9.30 -6.42
CA VAL A 146 -4.99 9.49 -6.08
C VAL A 146 -5.59 10.65 -6.89
N THR A 147 -4.87 11.76 -7.02
CA THR A 147 -5.34 12.90 -7.83
C THR A 147 -5.51 12.52 -9.30
N TYR A 148 -4.57 11.77 -9.86
CA TYR A 148 -4.64 11.28 -11.23
C TYR A 148 -5.87 10.37 -11.43
N LEU A 149 -6.03 9.37 -10.56
CA LEU A 149 -7.13 8.41 -10.64
C LEU A 149 -8.50 9.06 -10.42
N LYS A 150 -8.60 10.05 -9.52
CA LYS A 150 -9.82 10.86 -9.37
C LYS A 150 -10.18 11.64 -10.64
N THR A 151 -9.18 12.10 -11.39
CA THR A 151 -9.38 12.93 -12.58
C THR A 151 -9.69 12.11 -13.83
N TYR A 152 -9.00 10.99 -14.03
CA TYR A 152 -9.04 10.22 -15.28
C TYR A 152 -9.73 8.86 -15.14
N GLY A 153 -10.18 8.52 -13.94
CA GLY A 153 -10.74 7.20 -13.63
C GLY A 153 -9.67 6.18 -13.27
N GLY A 154 -10.12 5.09 -12.65
CA GLY A 154 -9.29 3.99 -12.19
C GLY A 154 -9.39 3.78 -10.68
N ALA A 155 -8.77 2.70 -10.22
CA ALA A 155 -8.76 2.31 -8.82
C ALA A 155 -7.34 2.08 -8.30
N LEU A 156 -7.18 2.22 -6.99
CA LEU A 156 -5.94 1.97 -6.30
C LEU A 156 -6.19 0.94 -5.19
N TYR A 157 -5.40 -0.12 -5.20
CA TYR A 157 -5.35 -1.09 -4.12
C TYR A 157 -3.96 -1.04 -3.48
N ALA A 158 -3.90 -0.63 -2.23
CA ALA A 158 -2.65 -0.40 -1.51
C ALA A 158 -2.67 -1.14 -0.15
N PRO A 159 -2.57 -2.48 -0.14
CA PRO A 159 -2.34 -3.24 1.08
C PRO A 159 -1.00 -2.81 1.69
N GLU A 160 -0.78 -3.10 2.98
CA GLU A 160 0.51 -2.77 3.60
C GLU A 160 1.69 -3.38 2.83
N SER A 161 1.57 -4.65 2.41
CA SER A 161 2.46 -5.26 1.42
C SER A 161 1.84 -6.54 0.81
N PHE A 162 2.48 -7.08 -0.21
CA PHE A 162 2.09 -8.38 -0.75
C PHE A 162 2.24 -9.50 0.29
N GLU A 163 3.29 -9.46 1.11
CA GLU A 163 3.52 -10.42 2.19
C GLU A 163 2.44 -10.32 3.28
N TRP A 164 2.02 -9.11 3.64
CA TRP A 164 0.88 -8.89 4.53
C TRP A 164 -0.39 -9.58 4.00
N MET A 165 -0.64 -9.50 2.70
CA MET A 165 -1.79 -10.17 2.08
C MET A 165 -1.70 -11.70 2.21
N ILE A 166 -0.52 -12.29 1.98
CA ILE A 166 -0.29 -13.74 2.13
C ILE A 166 -0.58 -14.19 3.57
N LEU A 167 -0.04 -13.45 4.55
CA LEU A 167 -0.23 -13.73 5.98
C LEU A 167 -1.71 -13.60 6.36
N THR A 168 -2.38 -12.53 5.90
CA THR A 168 -3.82 -12.28 6.15
C THR A 168 -4.71 -13.34 5.51
N ALA A 169 -4.37 -13.81 4.31
CA ALA A 169 -5.08 -14.89 3.64
C ALA A 169 -4.97 -16.25 4.36
N GLY A 170 -4.01 -16.40 5.29
CA GLY A 170 -3.83 -17.61 6.09
C GLY A 170 -3.52 -18.85 5.26
N VAL A 171 -2.78 -18.69 4.17
CA VAL A 171 -2.54 -19.78 3.19
C VAL A 171 -1.38 -20.69 3.56
N ILE A 172 -0.54 -20.30 4.54
CA ILE A 172 0.63 -21.07 4.96
C ILE A 172 0.18 -22.19 5.89
N PRO A 173 0.43 -23.47 5.54
CA PRO A 173 -0.01 -24.61 6.35
C PRO A 173 0.57 -24.59 7.77
N GLY A 174 -0.28 -24.89 8.77
CA GLY A 174 0.14 -25.01 10.17
C GLY A 174 0.59 -23.74 10.85
N LYS A 175 0.46 -22.61 10.20
CA LYS A 175 0.85 -21.29 10.73
C LYS A 175 -0.38 -20.39 10.89
N SER A 176 -0.43 -19.68 12.00
CA SER A 176 -1.42 -18.64 12.25
C SER A 176 -0.74 -17.41 12.83
N GLN A 177 -0.91 -16.28 12.17
CA GLN A 177 -0.31 -15.00 12.57
C GLN A 177 -1.39 -13.99 12.99
N LYS A 178 -2.56 -14.50 13.42
CA LYS A 178 -3.74 -13.65 13.72
C LYS A 178 -3.46 -12.58 14.77
N GLU A 179 -2.71 -12.92 15.82
CA GLU A 179 -2.36 -11.98 16.89
C GLU A 179 -1.45 -10.86 16.37
N ILE A 180 -0.41 -11.24 15.59
CA ILE A 180 0.52 -10.29 14.99
C ILE A 180 -0.18 -9.38 13.99
N LEU A 181 -1.13 -9.93 13.21
CA LEU A 181 -1.86 -9.15 12.20
C LEU A 181 -2.95 -8.26 12.80
N ALA A 182 -3.45 -8.61 13.99
CA ALA A 182 -4.44 -7.80 14.70
C ALA A 182 -3.82 -6.54 15.32
N GLU A 183 -2.62 -6.66 15.87
CA GLU A 183 -1.91 -5.59 16.57
C GLU A 183 -0.42 -5.62 16.21
N PRO A 184 -0.05 -5.41 14.93
CA PRO A 184 1.33 -5.56 14.45
C PRO A 184 2.30 -4.58 15.12
N GLU A 185 1.82 -3.45 15.60
CA GLU A 185 2.60 -2.45 16.35
C GLU A 185 3.19 -2.99 17.65
N ASN A 186 2.61 -4.03 18.22
CA ASN A 186 3.13 -4.68 19.43
C ASN A 186 4.29 -5.63 19.13
N TYR A 187 4.57 -5.93 17.86
CA TYR A 187 5.56 -6.90 17.42
C TYR A 187 6.68 -6.30 16.57
N ILE A 188 6.43 -5.14 15.95
CA ILE A 188 7.45 -4.49 15.13
C ILE A 188 8.46 -3.75 16.00
N GLU A 189 9.74 -4.01 15.75
CA GLU A 189 10.83 -3.22 16.30
C GLU A 189 11.22 -2.13 15.30
N SER A 190 10.77 -0.90 15.55
CA SER A 190 10.92 0.23 14.61
C SER A 190 12.38 0.58 14.31
N ALA A 191 13.30 0.33 15.25
CA ALA A 191 14.74 0.49 15.03
C ALA A 191 15.30 -0.53 14.00
N LYS A 192 14.70 -1.71 13.91
CA LYS A 192 15.10 -2.78 12.98
C LYS A 192 14.38 -2.64 11.63
N PHE A 193 13.10 -2.29 11.66
CA PHE A 193 12.27 -2.26 10.47
C PHE A 193 11.86 -0.80 10.15
N VAL A 194 12.32 -0.30 9.03
CA VAL A 194 12.01 1.09 8.59
C VAL A 194 10.66 1.23 7.89
N SER A 195 9.95 0.12 7.65
CA SER A 195 8.60 0.10 7.08
C SER A 195 7.86 -1.18 7.42
N TRP A 196 6.53 -1.14 7.41
CA TRP A 196 5.67 -2.31 7.56
C TRP A 196 5.95 -3.39 6.52
N GLU A 197 6.24 -3.00 5.28
CA GLU A 197 6.62 -3.92 4.22
C GLU A 197 7.81 -4.79 4.63
N ARG A 198 8.87 -4.19 5.20
CA ARG A 198 10.05 -4.95 5.64
C ARG A 198 9.75 -5.88 6.80
N PHE A 199 8.92 -5.45 7.73
CA PHE A 199 8.48 -6.28 8.84
C PHE A 199 7.72 -7.52 8.35
N PHE A 200 6.70 -7.36 7.51
CA PHE A 200 5.93 -8.47 6.99
C PHE A 200 6.74 -9.39 6.06
N THR A 201 7.69 -8.83 5.31
CA THR A 201 8.64 -9.63 4.50
C THR A 201 9.50 -10.53 5.39
N ASP A 202 10.11 -9.97 6.44
CA ASP A 202 10.96 -10.72 7.38
C ASP A 202 10.15 -11.80 8.13
N LEU A 203 8.96 -11.45 8.58
CA LEU A 203 8.03 -12.37 9.23
C LEU A 203 7.69 -13.55 8.31
N LEU A 204 7.27 -13.29 7.07
CA LEU A 204 6.90 -14.34 6.13
C LEU A 204 8.10 -15.24 5.77
N ILE A 205 9.28 -14.67 5.54
CA ILE A 205 10.50 -15.46 5.30
C ILE A 205 10.80 -16.34 6.51
N THR A 206 10.82 -15.78 7.71
CA THR A 206 11.11 -16.52 8.95
C THR A 206 10.15 -17.67 9.16
N GLU A 207 8.86 -17.45 8.94
CA GLU A 207 7.83 -18.46 9.12
C GLU A 207 7.88 -19.59 8.08
N THR A 208 8.45 -19.33 6.90
CA THR A 208 8.42 -20.29 5.79
C THR A 208 9.78 -20.88 5.41
N GLN A 209 10.91 -20.37 5.91
CA GLN A 209 12.27 -20.72 5.50
C GLN A 209 12.59 -22.23 5.58
N ASN A 210 11.96 -22.95 6.50
CA ASN A 210 12.19 -24.37 6.72
C ASN A 210 11.24 -25.28 5.93
N ASP A 211 10.33 -24.71 5.14
CA ASP A 211 9.39 -25.49 4.34
C ASP A 211 9.80 -25.40 2.84
N PRO A 212 10.23 -26.52 2.24
CA PRO A 212 10.74 -26.51 0.87
C PRO A 212 9.69 -26.13 -0.18
N VAL A 213 8.40 -26.21 0.15
CA VAL A 213 7.29 -25.87 -0.74
C VAL A 213 6.86 -24.42 -0.60
N TRP A 214 6.89 -23.92 0.67
CA TRP A 214 6.38 -22.60 1.02
C TRP A 214 7.48 -21.58 1.32
N ALA A 215 8.77 -21.94 1.25
CA ALA A 215 9.88 -21.01 1.49
C ALA A 215 9.74 -19.76 0.61
N TYR A 216 9.33 -18.66 1.23
CA TYR A 216 9.05 -17.41 0.52
C TYR A 216 10.33 -16.74 0.04
N SER A 217 10.28 -16.20 -1.17
CA SER A 217 11.35 -15.36 -1.72
C SER A 217 10.74 -14.15 -2.42
N LYS A 218 11.15 -12.95 -2.02
CA LYS A 218 10.68 -11.70 -2.64
C LYS A 218 11.08 -11.59 -4.12
N LYS A 219 12.18 -12.22 -4.52
CA LYS A 219 12.68 -12.14 -5.90
C LYS A 219 11.91 -13.00 -6.89
N LYS A 220 11.37 -14.13 -6.42
CA LYS A 220 10.63 -15.07 -7.26
C LYS A 220 9.63 -15.83 -6.41
N LEU A 221 8.37 -15.77 -6.76
CA LEU A 221 7.30 -16.43 -6.02
C LEU A 221 7.34 -17.96 -6.23
N PRO A 222 7.39 -18.77 -5.16
CA PRO A 222 7.24 -20.21 -5.27
C PRO A 222 5.88 -20.61 -5.86
N SER A 223 5.86 -21.67 -6.67
CA SER A 223 4.64 -22.11 -7.39
C SER A 223 3.46 -22.48 -6.48
N ALA A 224 3.72 -22.87 -5.22
CA ALA A 224 2.69 -23.14 -4.22
C ALA A 224 1.73 -21.96 -4.02
N TYR A 225 2.26 -20.74 -4.06
CA TYR A 225 1.48 -19.51 -3.94
C TYR A 225 0.60 -19.21 -5.18
N LEU A 226 0.87 -19.85 -6.31
CA LEU A 226 0.07 -19.71 -7.55
C LEU A 226 -1.02 -20.75 -7.69
N SER A 227 -1.23 -21.59 -6.67
CA SER A 227 -2.30 -22.60 -6.68
C SER A 227 -3.70 -21.96 -6.64
N ALA A 228 -4.70 -22.63 -7.20
CA ALA A 228 -6.09 -22.13 -7.22
C ALA A 228 -6.62 -21.83 -5.81
N LYS A 229 -6.29 -22.70 -4.83
CA LYS A 229 -6.67 -22.50 -3.43
C LYS A 229 -6.11 -21.19 -2.85
N VAL A 230 -4.84 -20.90 -3.09
CA VAL A 230 -4.18 -19.67 -2.62
C VAL A 230 -4.77 -18.46 -3.31
N MET A 231 -4.94 -18.51 -4.64
CA MET A 231 -5.53 -17.40 -5.37
C MET A 231 -6.93 -17.05 -4.87
N THR A 232 -7.78 -18.06 -4.63
CA THR A 232 -9.12 -17.83 -4.04
C THR A 232 -9.04 -17.22 -2.65
N ALA A 233 -8.09 -17.63 -1.80
CA ALA A 233 -7.92 -17.06 -0.47
C ALA A 233 -7.42 -15.61 -0.53
N MET A 234 -6.47 -15.31 -1.42
CA MET A 234 -5.94 -13.98 -1.65
C MET A 234 -7.00 -13.02 -2.22
N GLN A 235 -7.87 -13.49 -3.13
CA GLN A 235 -8.98 -12.69 -3.64
C GLN A 235 -9.97 -12.27 -2.54
N LYS A 236 -10.14 -13.07 -1.49
CA LYS A 236 -10.97 -12.69 -0.33
C LYS A 236 -10.36 -11.57 0.52
N VAL A 237 -9.04 -11.40 0.48
CA VAL A 237 -8.37 -10.26 1.13
C VAL A 237 -8.57 -8.98 0.30
N MET A 238 -8.81 -9.12 -1.00
CA MET A 238 -9.08 -8.05 -1.95
C MET A 238 -10.57 -7.88 -2.19
N ASP A 239 -11.38 -7.74 -1.16
CA ASP A 239 -12.85 -7.75 -1.19
C ASP A 239 -13.48 -6.64 -2.05
N SER A 240 -12.74 -5.56 -2.29
CA SER A 240 -13.13 -4.46 -3.19
C SER A 240 -12.84 -4.72 -4.67
N ILE A 241 -12.18 -5.84 -5.02
CA ILE A 241 -11.76 -6.15 -6.40
C ILE A 241 -12.47 -7.41 -6.88
N GLU A 242 -13.26 -7.27 -7.92
CA GLU A 242 -13.98 -8.36 -8.58
C GLU A 242 -13.16 -8.84 -9.79
N TRP A 243 -12.56 -10.00 -9.67
CA TRP A 243 -11.80 -10.66 -10.73
C TRP A 243 -12.75 -11.57 -11.53
N GLU A 244 -13.34 -11.02 -12.58
CA GLU A 244 -14.23 -11.76 -13.49
C GLU A 244 -13.49 -12.58 -14.55
#